data_b5c31dd0f7cb8bb79177e0bf7ff581be
#
_entry.id   b5c31dd0f7cb8bb79177e0bf7ff581be
#
_cell.length_a   1.000
_cell.length_b   1.000
_cell.length_c   1.000
_cell.angle_alpha   90.00
_cell.angle_beta   90.00
_cell.angle_gamma   90.00
#
_symmetry.space_group_name_H-M   'P 1'
#
loop_
_entity.id
_entity.type
_entity.pdbx_description
1 polymer ?
#
loop_
_entity_poly.entity_id
_entity_poly.type
_entity_poly.pdbx_seq_one_letter_code
_entity_poly.pdbx_strand_id
1 'polypeptide(L)'
;MSELNKLPPYMQILFNKIYQNKILTALFDDERIVKLAHFGIKKKIMKDLLRDVAKNAHVLQIGLTFGDEIDCIYQKVKKLGKLDVFDVSALQLEYAKNKYERKNIELANYNAALPWDEKYDVVICYNLLHELPLQTRRQVMDNVLNSLAMGGKAIFVDYAKPVWWQLLRYPLFVFNRLYRPFCESLWQQPLENFSSKKDGFRWQHSYYGGKLWQKTIAVPKILSNEDVKKLTKLFRGK
;
A
#
# COMPACT_ATOMS: atom_id res chain seq x y z
N MET A 1 4.90 20.49 -17.80
CA MET A 1 4.75 19.25 -16.99
C MET A 1 4.68 19.70 -15.55
N SER A 2 3.52 19.50 -14.91
CA SER A 2 3.31 19.88 -13.51
C SER A 2 4.27 19.09 -12.60
N GLU A 3 4.64 19.65 -11.45
CA GLU A 3 5.49 18.97 -10.44
C GLU A 3 4.89 17.62 -9.97
N LEU A 4 3.58 17.44 -10.13
CA LEU A 4 2.83 16.24 -9.83
C LEU A 4 3.34 14.98 -10.54
N ASN A 5 3.96 15.12 -11.71
CA ASN A 5 4.36 13.99 -12.58
C ASN A 5 5.88 13.75 -12.61
N LYS A 6 6.66 14.44 -11.78
CA LYS A 6 8.11 14.18 -11.69
C LYS A 6 8.36 12.99 -10.76
N LEU A 7 9.16 12.03 -11.22
CA LEU A 7 9.69 10.95 -10.40
C LEU A 7 10.39 11.52 -9.16
N PRO A 8 9.99 11.14 -7.94
CA PRO A 8 10.67 11.58 -6.73
C PRO A 8 12.16 11.24 -6.77
N PRO A 9 13.05 12.08 -6.24
CA PRO A 9 14.50 11.88 -6.31
C PRO A 9 14.98 10.51 -5.76
N TYR A 10 14.35 9.99 -4.72
CA TYR A 10 14.70 8.68 -4.16
C TYR A 10 14.37 7.52 -5.11
N MET A 11 13.38 7.69 -5.98
CA MET A 11 13.02 6.70 -6.98
C MET A 11 14.07 6.62 -8.08
N GLN A 12 14.78 7.70 -8.40
CA GLN A 12 15.80 7.72 -9.46
C GLN A 12 16.93 6.74 -9.17
N ILE A 13 17.28 6.51 -7.92
CA ILE A 13 18.36 5.61 -7.50
C ILE A 13 17.94 4.14 -7.65
N LEU A 14 16.71 3.80 -7.25
CA LEU A 14 16.15 2.44 -7.30
C LEU A 14 15.57 2.11 -8.68
N PHE A 15 14.99 3.13 -9.31
CA PHE A 15 14.18 3.03 -10.52
C PHE A 15 15.03 2.75 -11.77
N ASN A 16 16.19 3.40 -11.89
CA ASN A 16 17.05 3.25 -13.07
C ASN A 16 17.56 1.81 -13.26
N LYS A 17 17.59 1.00 -12.20
CA LYS A 17 18.10 -0.37 -12.27
C LYS A 17 17.03 -1.44 -12.53
N ILE A 18 15.81 -1.26 -12.06
CA ILE A 18 14.78 -2.30 -12.10
C ILE A 18 13.56 -1.89 -12.92
N TYR A 19 12.97 -0.73 -12.62
CA TYR A 19 11.68 -0.33 -13.17
C TYR A 19 11.73 0.36 -14.55
N GLN A 20 12.90 0.82 -15.00
CA GLN A 20 13.09 1.35 -16.37
C GLN A 20 13.52 0.28 -17.39
N ASN A 21 13.79 -0.93 -16.95
CA ASN A 21 14.15 -2.03 -17.83
C ASN A 21 12.93 -2.87 -18.17
N LYS A 22 12.42 -2.75 -19.39
CA LYS A 22 11.25 -3.51 -19.88
C LYS A 22 11.40 -5.03 -19.72
N ILE A 23 12.61 -5.56 -19.86
CA ILE A 23 12.89 -6.99 -19.71
C ILE A 23 12.78 -7.40 -18.26
N LEU A 24 13.36 -6.62 -17.33
CA LEU A 24 13.27 -6.89 -15.90
C LEU A 24 11.83 -6.73 -15.39
N THR A 25 11.11 -5.71 -15.87
CA THR A 25 9.69 -5.51 -15.54
C THR A 25 8.85 -6.73 -15.96
N ALA A 26 9.02 -7.22 -17.19
CA ALA A 26 8.33 -8.40 -17.67
C ALA A 26 8.72 -9.67 -16.88
N LEU A 27 10.00 -9.81 -16.52
CA LEU A 27 10.50 -10.92 -15.71
C LEU A 27 9.89 -10.91 -14.31
N PHE A 28 9.85 -9.74 -13.65
CA PHE A 28 9.25 -9.60 -12.32
C PHE A 28 7.73 -9.73 -12.32
N ASP A 29 7.04 -9.55 -13.47
CA ASP A 29 5.61 -9.79 -13.61
C ASP A 29 5.27 -11.29 -13.85
N ASP A 30 6.26 -12.17 -14.07
CA ASP A 30 6.04 -13.61 -14.16
C ASP A 30 5.52 -14.13 -12.80
N GLU A 31 4.33 -14.75 -12.83
CA GLU A 31 3.65 -15.25 -11.61
C GLU A 31 4.52 -16.25 -10.82
N ARG A 32 5.38 -17.01 -11.49
CA ARG A 32 6.28 -17.99 -10.84
C ARG A 32 7.35 -17.29 -10.02
N ILE A 33 7.91 -16.19 -10.55
CA ILE A 33 8.92 -15.37 -9.86
C ILE A 33 8.28 -14.63 -8.69
N VAL A 34 7.11 -14.04 -8.90
CA VAL A 34 6.34 -13.39 -7.83
C VAL A 34 5.99 -14.38 -6.72
N LYS A 35 5.55 -15.60 -7.08
CA LYS A 35 5.24 -16.66 -6.12
C LYS A 35 6.48 -17.08 -5.32
N LEU A 36 7.63 -17.20 -5.97
CA LEU A 36 8.90 -17.50 -5.32
C LEU A 36 9.32 -16.38 -4.36
N ALA A 37 9.24 -15.12 -4.81
CA ALA A 37 9.55 -13.94 -3.98
C ALA A 37 8.68 -13.84 -2.71
N HIS A 38 7.45 -14.33 -2.78
CA HIS A 38 6.54 -14.40 -1.63
C HIS A 38 6.61 -15.72 -0.86
N PHE A 39 7.58 -16.59 -1.15
CA PHE A 39 7.70 -17.92 -0.50
C PHE A 39 6.39 -18.73 -0.51
N GLY A 40 5.59 -18.62 -1.58
CA GLY A 40 4.33 -19.34 -1.75
C GLY A 40 3.15 -18.83 -0.89
N ILE A 41 3.33 -17.84 -0.04
CA ILE A 41 2.28 -17.32 0.86
C ILE A 41 1.39 -16.24 0.25
N LYS A 42 1.72 -15.73 -0.95
CA LYS A 42 0.95 -14.69 -1.66
C LYS A 42 -0.55 -15.00 -1.70
N LYS A 43 -0.94 -16.22 -2.09
CA LYS A 43 -2.35 -16.62 -2.17
C LYS A 43 -3.08 -16.49 -0.84
N LYS A 44 -2.41 -16.82 0.28
CA LYS A 44 -2.99 -16.70 1.62
C LYS A 44 -3.19 -15.23 2.00
N ILE A 45 -2.20 -14.38 1.72
CA ILE A 45 -2.27 -12.93 1.96
C ILE A 45 -3.41 -12.33 1.15
N MET A 46 -3.47 -12.62 -0.17
CA MET A 46 -4.53 -12.10 -1.05
C MET A 46 -5.92 -12.57 -0.64
N LYS A 47 -6.09 -13.86 -0.32
CA LYS A 47 -7.37 -14.38 0.17
C LYS A 47 -7.86 -13.64 1.41
N ASP A 48 -6.94 -13.33 2.31
CA ASP A 48 -7.26 -12.63 3.56
C ASP A 48 -7.50 -11.13 3.33
N LEU A 49 -6.72 -10.49 2.46
CA LEU A 49 -6.94 -9.11 2.04
C LEU A 49 -8.33 -8.94 1.41
N LEU A 50 -8.70 -9.82 0.47
CA LEU A 50 -9.97 -9.73 -0.24
C LEU A 50 -11.21 -9.98 0.66
N ARG A 51 -11.06 -10.57 1.84
CA ARG A 51 -12.15 -10.64 2.84
C ARG A 51 -12.51 -9.28 3.37
N ASP A 52 -11.53 -8.38 3.46
CA ASP A 52 -11.71 -7.02 3.96
C ASP A 52 -12.24 -6.05 2.90
N VAL A 53 -12.32 -6.46 1.62
CA VAL A 53 -12.84 -5.66 0.51
C VAL A 53 -14.28 -6.08 0.20
N ALA A 54 -15.23 -5.16 0.29
CA ALA A 54 -16.62 -5.38 -0.12
C ALA A 54 -16.74 -5.42 -1.65
N LYS A 55 -17.74 -6.13 -2.20
CA LYS A 55 -17.93 -6.26 -3.66
C LYS A 55 -18.33 -4.94 -4.33
N ASN A 56 -18.94 -4.03 -3.60
CA ASN A 56 -19.39 -2.71 -4.05
C ASN A 56 -18.45 -1.58 -3.63
N ALA A 57 -17.28 -1.92 -3.11
CA ALA A 57 -16.34 -0.91 -2.61
C ALA A 57 -15.73 -0.09 -3.76
N HIS A 58 -15.57 1.20 -3.53
CA HIS A 58 -14.63 2.03 -4.27
C HIS A 58 -13.25 1.87 -3.65
N VAL A 59 -12.35 1.25 -4.39
CA VAL A 59 -11.01 0.88 -3.92
C VAL A 59 -9.95 1.71 -4.60
N LEU A 60 -9.02 2.25 -3.83
CA LEU A 60 -7.77 2.79 -4.33
C LEU A 60 -6.63 1.81 -4.01
N GLN A 61 -5.89 1.40 -5.03
CA GLN A 61 -4.59 0.74 -4.89
C GLN A 61 -3.48 1.76 -5.11
N ILE A 62 -2.56 1.88 -4.15
CA ILE A 62 -1.38 2.74 -4.27
C ILE A 62 -0.16 1.88 -4.60
N GLY A 63 0.48 2.21 -5.72
CA GLY A 63 1.58 1.46 -6.31
C GLY A 63 1.09 0.31 -7.19
N LEU A 64 1.63 0.25 -8.41
CA LEU A 64 1.47 -0.92 -9.27
C LEU A 64 2.32 -2.06 -8.71
N THR A 65 1.70 -3.22 -8.57
CA THR A 65 2.35 -4.43 -8.09
C THR A 65 2.61 -5.40 -9.23
N PHE A 66 3.67 -6.18 -9.09
CA PHE A 66 3.93 -7.29 -10.02
C PHE A 66 3.02 -8.49 -9.70
N GLY A 67 2.54 -9.15 -10.77
CA GLY A 67 1.70 -10.33 -10.67
C GLY A 67 0.21 -10.01 -10.79
N ASP A 68 -0.63 -10.69 -10.01
CA ASP A 68 -2.08 -10.74 -10.17
C ASP A 68 -2.89 -9.96 -9.10
N GLU A 69 -2.25 -9.15 -8.25
CA GLU A 69 -2.94 -8.43 -7.16
C GLU A 69 -4.04 -7.52 -7.68
N ILE A 70 -3.71 -6.67 -8.68
CA ILE A 70 -4.69 -5.76 -9.31
C ILE A 70 -5.86 -6.55 -9.89
N ASP A 71 -5.55 -7.68 -10.56
CA ASP A 71 -6.57 -8.58 -11.12
C ASP A 71 -7.47 -9.14 -10.04
N CYS A 72 -6.91 -9.62 -8.94
CA CYS A 72 -7.65 -10.17 -7.82
C CYS A 72 -8.58 -9.13 -7.18
N ILE A 73 -8.10 -7.91 -6.97
CA ILE A 73 -8.91 -6.80 -6.43
C ILE A 73 -10.01 -6.42 -7.42
N TYR A 74 -9.67 -6.26 -8.70
CA TYR A 74 -10.64 -5.96 -9.75
C TYR A 74 -11.75 -7.01 -9.84
N GLN A 75 -11.39 -8.31 -9.85
CA GLN A 75 -12.39 -9.40 -9.87
C GLN A 75 -13.33 -9.35 -8.66
N LYS A 76 -12.85 -8.86 -7.53
CA LYS A 76 -13.68 -8.70 -6.32
C LYS A 76 -14.74 -7.63 -6.48
N VAL A 77 -14.40 -6.47 -7.08
CA VAL A 77 -15.28 -5.29 -7.12
C VAL A 77 -15.95 -5.03 -8.46
N LYS A 78 -15.49 -5.61 -9.56
CA LYS A 78 -15.79 -5.29 -10.97
C LYS A 78 -17.24 -5.03 -11.35
N LYS A 79 -18.21 -5.66 -10.67
CA LYS A 79 -19.63 -5.56 -11.03
C LYS A 79 -20.36 -4.42 -10.31
N LEU A 80 -19.96 -4.11 -9.10
CA LEU A 80 -20.69 -3.25 -8.18
C LEU A 80 -19.83 -2.12 -7.61
N GLY A 81 -18.52 -2.23 -7.71
CA GLY A 81 -17.56 -1.26 -7.19
C GLY A 81 -16.66 -0.68 -8.28
N LYS A 82 -15.65 0.07 -7.85
CA LYS A 82 -14.66 0.74 -8.69
C LYS A 82 -13.25 0.44 -8.20
N LEU A 83 -12.27 0.39 -9.10
CA LEU A 83 -10.86 0.26 -8.76
C LEU A 83 -10.06 1.37 -9.43
N ASP A 84 -9.44 2.20 -8.62
CA ASP A 84 -8.47 3.19 -9.04
C ASP A 84 -7.07 2.76 -8.61
N VAL A 85 -6.07 3.10 -9.41
CA VAL A 85 -4.66 2.77 -9.15
C VAL A 85 -3.81 4.01 -9.36
N PHE A 86 -3.06 4.39 -8.33
CA PHE A 86 -2.07 5.45 -8.39
C PHE A 86 -0.66 4.87 -8.51
N ASP A 87 0.12 5.39 -9.44
CA ASP A 87 1.56 5.09 -9.51
C ASP A 87 2.33 6.32 -10.00
N VAL A 88 3.55 6.50 -9.51
CA VAL A 88 4.45 7.59 -9.92
C VAL A 88 5.19 7.29 -11.22
N SER A 89 5.21 6.03 -11.65
CA SER A 89 5.93 5.57 -12.82
C SER A 89 5.05 5.61 -14.06
N ALA A 90 5.31 6.57 -14.95
CA ALA A 90 4.65 6.61 -16.25
C ALA A 90 4.87 5.34 -17.07
N LEU A 91 6.07 4.73 -16.98
CA LEU A 91 6.39 3.48 -17.69
C LEU A 91 5.56 2.29 -17.16
N GLN A 92 5.44 2.17 -15.82
CA GLN A 92 4.63 1.12 -15.22
C GLN A 92 3.14 1.28 -15.57
N LEU A 93 2.66 2.53 -15.60
CA LEU A 93 1.29 2.83 -16.01
C LEU A 93 1.03 2.53 -17.49
N GLU A 94 2.00 2.79 -18.38
CA GLU A 94 1.90 2.41 -19.79
C GLU A 94 1.79 0.90 -19.95
N TYR A 95 2.63 0.14 -19.22
CA TYR A 95 2.55 -1.32 -19.19
C TYR A 95 1.21 -1.80 -18.63
N ALA A 96 0.74 -1.21 -17.53
CA ALA A 96 -0.54 -1.54 -16.91
C ALA A 96 -1.73 -1.20 -17.82
N LYS A 97 -1.70 -0.10 -18.57
CA LYS A 97 -2.73 0.24 -19.55
C LYS A 97 -2.90 -0.88 -20.58
N ASN A 98 -1.81 -1.37 -21.14
CA ASN A 98 -1.83 -2.48 -22.10
C ASN A 98 -2.36 -3.78 -21.46
N LYS A 99 -1.93 -4.09 -20.23
CA LYS A 99 -2.35 -5.29 -19.49
C LYS A 99 -3.83 -5.26 -19.10
N TYR A 100 -4.37 -4.06 -18.81
CA TYR A 100 -5.73 -3.87 -18.27
C TYR A 100 -6.68 -3.14 -19.22
N GLU A 101 -6.32 -2.98 -20.50
CA GLU A 101 -7.07 -2.21 -21.51
C GLU A 101 -8.58 -2.52 -21.54
N ARG A 102 -8.95 -3.80 -21.33
CA ARG A 102 -10.34 -4.28 -21.36
C ARG A 102 -11.03 -4.27 -20.00
N LYS A 103 -10.40 -3.69 -18.98
CA LYS A 103 -10.92 -3.64 -17.62
C LYS A 103 -11.25 -2.21 -17.24
N ASN A 104 -12.35 -2.02 -16.54
CA ASN A 104 -12.71 -0.72 -15.98
C ASN A 104 -11.88 -0.45 -14.73
N ILE A 105 -10.59 -0.13 -14.93
CA ILE A 105 -9.62 0.23 -13.91
C ILE A 105 -9.12 1.63 -14.26
N GLU A 106 -9.25 2.58 -13.35
CA GLU A 106 -8.72 3.92 -13.54
C GLU A 106 -7.25 3.97 -13.11
N LEU A 107 -6.37 4.30 -14.05
CA LEU A 107 -4.93 4.37 -13.82
C LEU A 107 -4.49 5.83 -13.84
N ALA A 108 -3.94 6.33 -12.74
CA ALA A 108 -3.48 7.69 -12.62
C ALA A 108 -1.97 7.77 -12.32
N ASN A 109 -1.26 8.63 -13.07
CA ASN A 109 0.11 9.00 -12.72
C ASN A 109 0.07 10.01 -11.58
N TYR A 110 0.21 9.51 -10.36
CA TYR A 110 0.06 10.32 -9.17
C TYR A 110 1.06 9.94 -8.07
N ASN A 111 1.60 10.97 -7.42
CA ASN A 111 2.47 10.79 -6.26
C ASN A 111 1.63 10.78 -4.98
N ALA A 112 1.45 9.62 -4.36
CA ALA A 112 0.67 9.45 -3.15
C ALA A 112 1.24 10.18 -1.90
N ALA A 113 2.45 10.76 -1.98
CA ALA A 113 2.94 11.68 -0.95
C ALA A 113 2.26 13.06 -1.00
N LEU A 114 1.59 13.40 -2.12
CA LEU A 114 0.77 14.58 -2.26
C LEU A 114 -0.69 14.28 -1.85
N PRO A 115 -1.40 15.24 -1.26
CA PRO A 115 -2.79 15.03 -0.86
C PRO A 115 -3.72 14.96 -2.08
N TRP A 116 -4.81 14.20 -1.97
CA TRP A 116 -5.91 14.15 -2.94
C TRP A 116 -7.26 14.20 -2.22
N ASP A 117 -8.31 14.66 -2.93
CA ASP A 117 -9.62 14.96 -2.33
C ASP A 117 -10.59 13.79 -2.35
N GLU A 118 -10.44 12.86 -3.31
CA GLU A 118 -11.35 11.72 -3.48
C GLU A 118 -11.32 10.79 -2.26
N LYS A 119 -12.51 10.22 -1.94
CA LYS A 119 -12.72 9.33 -0.80
C LYS A 119 -12.99 7.91 -1.26
N TYR A 120 -12.42 6.96 -0.52
CA TYR A 120 -12.47 5.54 -0.85
C TYR A 120 -12.98 4.70 0.33
N ASP A 121 -13.74 3.67 -0.01
CA ASP A 121 -14.17 2.68 0.99
C ASP A 121 -12.99 1.85 1.48
N VAL A 122 -12.04 1.56 0.57
CA VAL A 122 -10.81 0.83 0.91
C VAL A 122 -9.63 1.45 0.19
N VAL A 123 -8.56 1.76 0.92
CA VAL A 123 -7.26 2.13 0.34
C VAL A 123 -6.26 1.03 0.65
N ILE A 124 -5.59 0.51 -0.38
CA ILE A 124 -4.64 -0.59 -0.28
C ILE A 124 -3.23 -0.08 -0.63
N CYS A 125 -2.28 -0.29 0.27
CA CYS A 125 -0.85 -0.16 0.02
C CYS A 125 -0.22 -1.55 0.10
N TYR A 126 0.11 -2.15 -1.03
CA TYR A 126 0.69 -3.48 -1.11
C TYR A 126 2.15 -3.37 -1.58
N ASN A 127 3.10 -3.83 -0.76
CA ASN A 127 4.53 -3.81 -1.09
C ASN A 127 5.09 -2.43 -1.47
N LEU A 128 4.66 -1.37 -0.82
CA LEU A 128 5.06 -0.01 -1.14
C LEU A 128 5.90 0.65 -0.03
N LEU A 129 5.49 0.49 1.23
CA LEU A 129 6.03 1.29 2.32
C LEU A 129 7.52 1.07 2.57
N HIS A 130 8.03 -0.14 2.29
CA HIS A 130 9.45 -0.46 2.42
C HIS A 130 10.34 0.23 1.36
N GLU A 131 9.75 0.72 0.28
CA GLU A 131 10.46 1.45 -0.78
C GLU A 131 10.53 2.97 -0.51
N LEU A 132 9.77 3.46 0.47
CA LEU A 132 9.64 4.88 0.74
C LEU A 132 10.59 5.36 1.83
N PRO A 133 11.29 6.51 1.65
CA PRO A 133 11.97 7.22 2.72
C PRO A 133 11.01 7.53 3.86
N LEU A 134 11.54 7.69 5.08
CA LEU A 134 10.74 7.90 6.29
C LEU A 134 9.72 9.06 6.15
N GLN A 135 10.15 10.20 5.63
CA GLN A 135 9.28 11.37 5.45
C GLN A 135 8.14 11.09 4.45
N THR A 136 8.48 10.55 3.29
CA THR A 136 7.50 10.19 2.25
C THR A 136 6.52 9.14 2.76
N ARG A 137 7.01 8.14 3.49
CA ARG A 137 6.17 7.11 4.11
C ARG A 137 5.13 7.71 5.05
N ARG A 138 5.53 8.68 5.89
CA ARG A 138 4.62 9.41 6.77
C ARG A 138 3.55 10.16 5.99
N GLN A 139 3.95 10.89 4.96
CA GLN A 139 3.02 11.63 4.10
C GLN A 139 2.02 10.69 3.42
N VAL A 140 2.50 9.60 2.82
CA VAL A 140 1.63 8.59 2.18
C VAL A 140 0.64 8.01 3.20
N MET A 141 1.09 7.61 4.37
CA MET A 141 0.20 7.05 5.38
C MET A 141 -0.85 8.05 5.86
N ASP A 142 -0.47 9.30 6.11
CA ASP A 142 -1.42 10.35 6.50
C ASP A 142 -2.42 10.65 5.39
N ASN A 143 -2.00 10.69 4.12
CA ASN A 143 -2.87 10.90 2.97
C ASN A 143 -3.84 9.72 2.78
N VAL A 144 -3.36 8.48 2.92
CA VAL A 144 -4.19 7.27 2.90
C VAL A 144 -5.30 7.33 3.95
N LEU A 145 -4.95 7.68 5.19
CA LEU A 145 -5.95 7.77 6.26
C LEU A 145 -6.92 8.94 6.05
N ASN A 146 -6.47 10.05 5.45
CA ASN A 146 -7.31 11.17 5.11
C ASN A 146 -8.32 10.87 3.99
N SER A 147 -7.97 9.99 3.07
CA SER A 147 -8.81 9.66 1.91
C SER A 147 -9.86 8.59 2.18
N LEU A 148 -9.99 8.12 3.41
CA LEU A 148 -11.02 7.14 3.74
C LEU A 148 -12.41 7.80 3.78
N ALA A 149 -13.37 7.16 3.14
CA ALA A 149 -14.79 7.47 3.28
C ALA A 149 -15.27 7.12 4.70
N MET A 150 -16.44 7.57 5.06
CA MET A 150 -17.06 7.22 6.34
C MET A 150 -17.27 5.70 6.42
N GLY A 151 -16.69 5.06 7.44
CA GLY A 151 -16.68 3.60 7.57
C GLY A 151 -15.64 2.87 6.70
N GLY A 152 -14.85 3.61 5.94
CA GLY A 152 -13.75 3.06 5.13
C GLY A 152 -12.60 2.51 5.95
N LYS A 153 -11.66 1.84 5.29
CA LYS A 153 -10.47 1.26 5.93
C LYS A 153 -9.24 1.35 5.04
N ALA A 154 -8.08 1.45 5.66
CA ALA A 154 -6.79 1.30 4.98
C ALA A 154 -6.21 -0.08 5.25
N ILE A 155 -5.62 -0.71 4.23
CA ILE A 155 -4.98 -2.03 4.31
C ILE A 155 -3.54 -1.86 3.82
N PHE A 156 -2.59 -2.13 4.70
CA PHE A 156 -1.17 -2.11 4.41
C PHE A 156 -0.65 -3.55 4.44
N VAL A 157 -0.04 -4.00 3.34
CA VAL A 157 0.65 -5.29 3.27
C VAL A 157 2.09 -5.03 2.92
N ASP A 158 3.01 -5.45 3.80
CA ASP A 158 4.43 -5.24 3.60
C ASP A 158 5.27 -6.26 4.38
N TYR A 159 6.60 -6.18 4.28
CA TYR A 159 7.52 -7.00 5.05
C TYR A 159 7.38 -6.74 6.54
N ALA A 160 7.33 -7.81 7.32
CA ALA A 160 7.37 -7.71 8.78
C ALA A 160 8.82 -7.61 9.28
N LYS A 161 8.99 -7.09 10.51
CA LYS A 161 10.29 -7.07 11.17
C LYS A 161 10.82 -8.50 11.32
N PRO A 162 12.04 -8.82 10.80
CA PRO A 162 12.63 -10.13 10.93
C PRO A 162 12.83 -10.52 12.40
N VAL A 163 12.52 -11.78 12.73
CA VAL A 163 12.74 -12.33 14.07
C VAL A 163 13.97 -13.24 14.07
N TRP A 164 14.61 -13.39 15.22
CA TRP A 164 15.92 -14.03 15.35
C TRP A 164 15.97 -15.52 14.90
N TRP A 165 14.87 -16.23 15.00
CA TRP A 165 14.77 -17.66 14.64
C TRP A 165 14.54 -17.93 13.14
N GLN A 166 14.36 -16.87 12.31
CA GLN A 166 14.16 -17.01 10.87
C GLN A 166 15.49 -17.27 10.17
N LEU A 167 15.70 -18.45 9.61
CA LEU A 167 16.92 -18.80 8.85
C LEU A 167 17.07 -17.91 7.58
N LEU A 168 15.96 -17.56 6.95
CA LEU A 168 15.93 -16.65 5.77
C LEU A 168 16.22 -15.20 6.12
N ARG A 169 16.32 -14.84 7.38
CA ARG A 169 16.59 -13.47 7.83
C ARG A 169 17.90 -12.93 7.25
N TYR A 170 18.95 -13.71 7.25
CA TYR A 170 20.27 -13.23 6.81
C TYR A 170 20.34 -12.92 5.32
N PRO A 171 19.95 -13.82 4.39
CA PRO A 171 19.94 -13.51 2.96
C PRO A 171 18.94 -12.38 2.63
N LEU A 172 17.77 -12.33 3.28
CA LEU A 172 16.81 -11.24 3.10
C LEU A 172 17.34 -9.90 3.61
N PHE A 173 18.05 -9.88 4.73
CA PHE A 173 18.68 -8.67 5.26
C PHE A 173 19.74 -8.13 4.29
N VAL A 174 20.63 -8.98 3.78
CA VAL A 174 21.64 -8.58 2.79
C VAL A 174 20.98 -8.07 1.51
N PHE A 175 19.99 -8.80 1.00
CA PHE A 175 19.24 -8.38 -0.19
C PHE A 175 18.55 -7.01 0.01
N ASN A 176 17.83 -6.84 1.13
CA ASN A 176 17.14 -5.59 1.43
C ASN A 176 18.12 -4.43 1.61
N ARG A 177 19.26 -4.64 2.26
CA ARG A 177 20.28 -3.59 2.43
C ARG A 177 20.88 -3.13 1.09
N LEU A 178 21.05 -4.05 0.13
CA LEU A 178 21.63 -3.74 -1.18
C LEU A 178 20.61 -3.12 -2.16
N TYR A 179 19.36 -3.58 -2.12
CA TYR A 179 18.35 -3.24 -3.12
C TYR A 179 17.16 -2.46 -2.56
N ARG A 180 16.98 -2.37 -1.25
CA ARG A 180 15.85 -1.73 -0.58
C ARG A 180 16.30 -0.91 0.64
N PRO A 181 16.98 0.22 0.44
CA PRO A 181 17.67 0.95 1.50
C PRO A 181 16.73 1.47 2.61
N PHE A 182 15.42 1.59 2.32
CA PHE A 182 14.44 2.09 3.27
C PHE A 182 13.71 1.00 4.06
N CYS A 183 13.95 -0.28 3.75
CA CYS A 183 13.27 -1.40 4.40
C CYS A 183 13.60 -1.49 5.90
N GLU A 184 14.85 -1.25 6.28
CA GLU A 184 15.27 -1.27 7.69
C GLU A 184 14.52 -0.23 8.52
N SER A 185 14.29 0.96 7.97
CA SER A 185 13.54 2.02 8.67
C SER A 185 12.06 1.66 8.87
N LEU A 186 11.49 0.79 8.02
CA LEU A 186 10.14 0.27 8.22
C LEU A 186 10.04 -0.60 9.47
N TRP A 187 11.12 -1.30 9.85
CA TRP A 187 11.14 -2.26 10.97
C TRP A 187 11.45 -1.63 12.32
N GLN A 188 11.81 -0.34 12.37
CA GLN A 188 12.19 0.34 13.61
C GLN A 188 11.02 0.53 14.56
N GLN A 189 9.80 0.59 14.02
CA GLN A 189 8.59 0.83 14.79
C GLN A 189 7.36 0.18 14.12
N PRO A 190 6.25 -0.03 14.85
CA PRO A 190 4.98 -0.45 14.28
C PRO A 190 4.47 0.51 13.22
N LEU A 191 3.71 0.00 12.23
CA LEU A 191 3.26 0.80 11.07
C LEU A 191 2.45 2.03 11.49
N GLU A 192 1.60 1.92 12.49
CA GLU A 192 0.79 3.03 13.00
C GLU A 192 1.62 4.26 13.43
N ASN A 193 2.84 4.04 13.91
CA ASN A 193 3.71 5.12 14.37
C ASN A 193 4.30 5.97 13.23
N PHE A 194 4.13 5.55 11.98
CA PHE A 194 4.47 6.38 10.83
C PHE A 194 3.39 7.42 10.51
N SER A 195 2.17 7.29 11.07
CA SER A 195 1.12 8.28 10.87
C SER A 195 0.98 9.22 12.07
N SER A 196 0.83 10.51 11.77
CA SER A 196 0.46 11.54 12.74
C SER A 196 -0.96 11.36 13.29
N LYS A 197 -1.80 10.59 12.58
CA LYS A 197 -3.23 10.38 12.85
C LYS A 197 -3.54 9.07 13.54
N LYS A 198 -2.52 8.31 13.95
CA LYS A 198 -2.65 6.96 14.49
C LYS A 198 -3.72 6.83 15.58
N ASP A 199 -3.85 7.84 16.44
CA ASP A 199 -4.74 7.82 17.60
C ASP A 199 -6.24 7.88 17.22
N GLY A 200 -6.56 8.37 16.02
CA GLY A 200 -7.91 8.38 15.45
C GLY A 200 -8.37 7.04 14.87
N PHE A 201 -7.51 6.02 14.88
CA PHE A 201 -7.75 4.74 14.22
C PHE A 201 -7.57 3.56 15.18
N ARG A 202 -8.32 2.49 14.94
CA ARG A 202 -8.04 1.16 15.49
C ARG A 202 -7.17 0.41 14.48
N TRP A 203 -6.09 -0.21 14.97
CA TRP A 203 -5.13 -0.93 14.18
C TRP A 203 -5.20 -2.42 14.47
N GLN A 204 -5.20 -3.25 13.41
CA GLN A 204 -5.21 -4.70 13.50
C GLN A 204 -4.04 -5.26 12.69
N HIS A 205 -3.26 -6.13 13.30
CA HIS A 205 -2.08 -6.74 12.69
C HIS A 205 -2.27 -8.22 12.48
N SER A 206 -1.89 -8.71 11.31
CA SER A 206 -1.82 -10.13 10.96
C SER A 206 -0.47 -10.44 10.35
N TYR A 207 0.08 -11.61 10.63
CA TYR A 207 1.38 -12.03 10.15
C TYR A 207 1.30 -13.31 9.33
N TYR A 208 2.16 -13.44 8.32
CA TYR A 208 2.18 -14.55 7.39
C TYR A 208 3.60 -15.07 7.20
N GLY A 209 3.73 -16.35 6.76
CA GLY A 209 5.02 -16.94 6.43
C GLY A 209 6.03 -16.90 7.57
N GLY A 210 5.63 -17.30 8.79
CA GLY A 210 6.54 -17.21 9.93
C GLY A 210 6.95 -15.78 10.29
N LYS A 211 6.06 -14.80 10.13
CA LYS A 211 6.29 -13.36 10.32
C LYS A 211 7.24 -12.73 9.30
N LEU A 212 7.32 -13.24 8.07
CA LEU A 212 8.03 -12.55 6.98
C LEU A 212 7.20 -11.39 6.42
N TRP A 213 5.88 -11.51 6.48
CA TRP A 213 4.91 -10.55 5.97
C TRP A 213 3.96 -10.10 7.06
N GLN A 214 3.51 -8.86 6.98
CA GLN A 214 2.45 -8.31 7.81
C GLN A 214 1.34 -7.72 6.95
N LYS A 215 0.09 -7.87 7.42
CA LYS A 215 -1.06 -7.09 6.97
C LYS A 215 -1.53 -6.27 8.16
N THR A 216 -1.62 -4.97 7.99
CA THR A 216 -2.11 -4.04 8.99
C THR A 216 -3.32 -3.32 8.44
N ILE A 217 -4.41 -3.33 9.19
CA ILE A 217 -5.66 -2.65 8.85
C ILE A 217 -5.85 -1.49 9.81
N ALA A 218 -6.12 -0.30 9.26
CA ALA A 218 -6.53 0.86 10.01
C ALA A 218 -8.00 1.17 9.72
N VAL A 219 -8.82 1.25 10.79
CA VAL A 219 -10.24 1.61 10.72
C VAL A 219 -10.48 2.83 11.61
N PRO A 220 -11.16 3.89 11.13
CA PRO A 220 -11.47 5.04 11.96
C PRO A 220 -12.17 4.63 13.25
N LYS A 221 -11.79 5.20 14.37
CA LYS A 221 -12.54 5.07 15.60
C LYS A 221 -13.85 5.83 15.47
N ILE A 222 -14.96 5.16 15.71
CA ILE A 222 -16.25 5.84 15.85
C ILE A 222 -16.17 6.62 17.16
N LEU A 223 -16.35 7.93 17.10
CA LEU A 223 -16.42 8.76 18.29
C LEU A 223 -17.60 8.30 19.14
N SER A 224 -17.35 8.02 20.41
CA SER A 224 -18.44 7.72 21.33
C SER A 224 -19.29 8.97 21.55
N ASN A 225 -20.56 8.80 21.99
CA ASN A 225 -21.41 9.93 22.34
C ASN A 225 -20.79 10.82 23.41
N GLU A 226 -19.94 10.27 24.28
CA GLU A 226 -19.17 11.05 25.28
C GLU A 226 -18.06 11.89 24.62
N ASP A 227 -17.35 11.35 23.62
CA ASP A 227 -16.32 12.09 22.89
C ASP A 227 -16.96 13.24 22.11
N VAL A 228 -18.10 12.99 21.46
CA VAL A 228 -18.89 14.03 20.78
C VAL A 228 -19.32 15.13 21.75
N LYS A 229 -19.80 14.79 22.95
CA LYS A 229 -20.18 15.77 23.99
C LYS A 229 -18.97 16.56 24.48
N LYS A 230 -17.81 15.94 24.68
CA LYS A 230 -16.57 16.62 25.09
C LYS A 230 -16.11 17.61 24.00
N LEU A 231 -16.10 17.19 22.73
CA LEU A 231 -15.76 18.04 21.60
C LEU A 231 -16.74 19.22 21.50
N THR A 232 -18.04 18.98 21.59
CA THR A 232 -19.07 20.04 21.54
C THR A 232 -18.91 21.06 22.66
N LYS A 233 -18.51 20.64 23.88
CA LYS A 233 -18.19 21.57 24.97
C LYS A 233 -16.96 22.42 24.67
N LEU A 234 -15.89 21.84 24.09
CA LEU A 234 -14.69 22.57 23.70
C LEU A 234 -14.94 23.64 22.63
N PHE A 235 -15.85 23.39 21.70
CA PHE A 235 -16.18 24.35 20.64
C PHE A 235 -17.24 25.41 21.06
N ARG A 236 -18.04 25.13 22.11
CA ARG A 236 -19.02 26.11 22.64
C ARG A 236 -18.45 27.01 23.75
N GLY A 237 -17.23 26.74 24.21
CA GLY A 237 -16.56 27.52 25.24
C GLY A 237 -15.52 28.52 24.72
N LYS A 238 -15.60 28.88 23.42
CA LYS A 238 -14.85 29.97 22.79
C LYS A 238 -15.86 31.04 22.31
#